data_a82c04dced504c8de0481b6b6c1d4f6e
#
_entry.id   a82c04dced504c8de0481b6b6c1d4f6e
#
_cell.length_a   1.000
_cell.length_b   1.000
_cell.length_c   1.000
_cell.angle_alpha   90.00
_cell.angle_beta   90.00
_cell.angle_gamma   90.00
#
_symmetry.space_group_name_H-M   'P 1'
#
loop_
_entity.id
_entity.type
_entity.pdbx_description
1 polymer ?
#
loop_
_entity_poly.entity_id
_entity_poly.type
_entity_poly.pdbx_seq_one_letter_code
_entity_poly.pdbx_strand_id
1 'polypeptide(L)'
;MAIELSIVQQRGTIFIPGFLSYSEEKAAEYADLLPGAKPVPAPITSPFGGPNMIPEGLQQGSSWQLVRGNTRIAFLPNRVDVFKDWISPRHVNEENDFLSLCKTILGAVLEREKVMATRVAYSPAFARDKDATFSEDMLWDVLLTQTTLGDVKPMEVSINRNYRVKRILAGHEVMFNFRTSFGSANHTLPDGTVATGSVLVNFDINSIQEGNYQFDTNLLNAFFDSALGFSDELYNNFMGE
;
A
#
# COMPACT_ATOMS: atom_id res chain seq x y z
N MET A 1 -22.17 -14.29 7.37
CA MET A 1 -21.10 -15.17 6.82
C MET A 1 -19.85 -14.30 6.76
N ALA A 2 -18.83 -14.60 7.55
CA ALA A 2 -17.59 -13.82 7.54
C ALA A 2 -16.88 -14.07 6.20
N ILE A 3 -16.55 -13.01 5.46
CA ILE A 3 -15.77 -13.10 4.23
C ILE A 3 -14.30 -13.12 4.66
N GLU A 4 -13.63 -14.25 4.48
CA GLU A 4 -12.21 -14.34 4.77
C GLU A 4 -11.40 -13.81 3.60
N LEU A 5 -10.59 -12.77 3.86
CA LEU A 5 -9.73 -12.14 2.87
C LEU A 5 -8.27 -12.56 3.09
N SER A 6 -7.59 -12.88 2.00
CA SER A 6 -6.13 -13.12 2.00
C SER A 6 -5.41 -11.79 1.75
N ILE A 7 -4.31 -11.56 2.47
CA ILE A 7 -3.45 -10.42 2.17
C ILE A 7 -2.60 -10.75 0.94
N VAL A 8 -2.57 -9.83 -0.03
CA VAL A 8 -1.82 -10.03 -1.28
C VAL A 8 -0.64 -9.10 -1.42
N GLN A 9 -0.70 -7.92 -0.81
CA GLN A 9 0.40 -6.97 -0.81
C GLN A 9 0.32 -6.05 0.40
N GLN A 10 1.46 -5.64 0.91
CA GLN A 10 1.57 -4.50 1.83
C GLN A 10 2.56 -3.49 1.30
N ARG A 11 2.28 -2.21 1.55
CA ARG A 11 3.16 -1.10 1.19
C ARG A 11 3.23 -0.10 2.33
N GLY A 12 4.47 0.18 2.78
CA GLY A 12 4.79 1.32 3.63
C GLY A 12 5.46 2.41 2.80
N THR A 13 5.09 3.66 2.98
CA THR A 13 5.53 4.78 2.15
C THR A 13 5.91 5.98 2.99
N ILE A 14 7.01 6.65 2.60
CA ILE A 14 7.32 8.03 3.00
C ILE A 14 7.42 8.92 1.76
N PHE A 15 6.96 10.16 1.89
CA PHE A 15 7.20 11.22 0.91
C PHE A 15 8.23 12.17 1.49
N ILE A 16 9.30 12.41 0.74
CA ILE A 16 10.44 13.22 1.18
C ILE A 16 10.64 14.42 0.25
N PRO A 17 11.12 15.54 0.78
CA PRO A 17 11.58 16.63 -0.06
C PRO A 17 12.89 16.22 -0.73
N GLY A 18 12.94 16.28 -2.05
CA GLY A 18 14.14 15.95 -2.81
C GLY A 18 14.01 14.69 -3.64
N PHE A 19 15.12 14.29 -4.24
CA PHE A 19 15.17 13.26 -5.26
C PHE A 19 16.27 12.26 -4.97
N LEU A 20 15.91 10.99 -4.83
CA LEU A 20 16.86 9.88 -4.66
C LEU A 20 17.15 9.24 -6.02
N SER A 21 17.90 9.96 -6.88
CA SER A 21 18.30 9.42 -8.17
C SER A 21 19.27 8.24 -8.02
N TYR A 22 19.19 7.31 -8.95
CA TYR A 22 20.12 6.20 -9.01
C TYR A 22 21.56 6.68 -9.26
N SER A 23 22.47 6.16 -8.46
CA SER A 23 23.89 6.06 -8.75
C SER A 23 24.41 4.77 -8.14
N GLU A 24 25.56 4.28 -8.63
CA GLU A 24 26.19 3.09 -8.03
C GLU A 24 26.56 3.33 -6.56
N GLU A 25 26.99 4.54 -6.24
CA GLU A 25 27.30 4.95 -4.87
C GLU A 25 26.06 4.90 -3.97
N LYS A 26 24.95 5.48 -4.41
CA LYS A 26 23.67 5.43 -3.68
C LYS A 26 23.17 3.99 -3.54
N ALA A 27 23.24 3.19 -4.59
CA ALA A 27 22.84 1.79 -4.52
C ALA A 27 23.69 1.00 -3.52
N ALA A 28 25.02 1.26 -3.46
CA ALA A 28 25.91 0.64 -2.47
C ALA A 28 25.61 1.14 -1.05
N GLU A 29 25.32 2.43 -0.86
CA GLU A 29 24.94 3.02 0.44
C GLU A 29 23.67 2.38 1.04
N TYR A 30 22.72 2.03 0.17
CA TYR A 30 21.42 1.48 0.62
C TYR A 30 21.35 -0.05 0.56
N ALA A 31 22.39 -0.74 0.08
CA ALA A 31 22.40 -2.20 -0.09
C ALA A 31 22.18 -2.98 1.22
N ASP A 32 22.60 -2.42 2.35
CA ASP A 32 22.44 -3.01 3.68
C ASP A 32 21.00 -2.96 4.22
N LEU A 33 20.13 -2.08 3.68
CA LEU A 33 18.71 -2.01 4.07
C LEU A 33 17.94 -3.27 3.67
N LEU A 34 18.41 -3.96 2.64
CA LEU A 34 17.83 -5.23 2.20
C LEU A 34 18.99 -6.17 1.80
N PRO A 35 19.69 -6.79 2.76
CA PRO A 35 20.89 -7.59 2.51
C PRO A 35 20.64 -8.68 1.47
N GLY A 36 21.53 -8.74 0.46
CA GLY A 36 21.42 -9.69 -0.66
C GLY A 36 20.45 -9.26 -1.78
N ALA A 37 19.82 -8.07 -1.66
CA ALA A 37 19.06 -7.50 -2.77
C ALA A 37 19.99 -7.02 -3.89
N LYS A 38 19.42 -6.98 -5.11
CA LYS A 38 20.09 -6.41 -6.28
C LYS A 38 19.41 -5.10 -6.67
N PRO A 39 20.16 -4.06 -7.00
CA PRO A 39 19.59 -2.85 -7.56
C PRO A 39 19.11 -3.13 -8.99
N VAL A 40 17.90 -2.74 -9.29
CA VAL A 40 17.30 -2.85 -10.62
C VAL A 40 16.51 -1.56 -10.93
N PRO A 41 16.32 -1.21 -12.21
CA PRO A 41 15.41 -0.12 -12.56
C PRO A 41 14.02 -0.38 -11.96
N ALA A 42 13.42 0.65 -11.37
CA ALA A 42 12.03 0.54 -10.91
C ALA A 42 11.09 0.84 -12.09
N PRO A 43 10.19 -0.07 -12.44
CA PRO A 43 9.11 0.29 -13.34
C PRO A 43 8.24 1.33 -12.64
N ILE A 44 7.97 2.45 -13.31
CA ILE A 44 6.98 3.42 -12.85
C ILE A 44 5.61 2.83 -13.18
N THR A 45 5.17 1.86 -12.39
CA THR A 45 3.83 1.28 -12.52
C THR A 45 2.93 1.85 -11.45
N SER A 46 1.80 2.41 -11.87
CA SER A 46 0.69 2.65 -10.94
C SER A 46 0.15 1.29 -10.49
N PRO A 47 0.04 0.99 -9.18
CA PRO A 47 -0.57 -0.24 -8.70
C PRO A 47 -2.05 -0.39 -9.12
N PHE A 48 -2.64 0.62 -9.70
CA PHE A 48 -4.05 0.68 -10.10
C PHE A 48 -4.27 0.64 -11.62
N GLY A 49 -3.31 0.15 -12.41
CA GLY A 49 -3.52 -0.13 -13.85
C GLY A 49 -3.89 1.06 -14.75
N GLY A 50 -3.84 2.29 -14.23
CA GLY A 50 -4.05 3.49 -15.04
C GLY A 50 -2.86 3.77 -15.95
N PRO A 51 -3.05 4.48 -17.08
CA PRO A 51 -1.95 4.90 -17.94
C PRO A 51 -0.95 5.68 -17.07
N ASN A 52 0.32 5.26 -17.12
CA ASN A 52 1.41 5.91 -16.41
C ASN A 52 1.51 7.37 -16.88
N MET A 53 0.90 8.28 -16.15
CA MET A 53 1.23 9.70 -16.30
C MET A 53 2.59 9.90 -15.63
N ILE A 54 3.65 9.74 -16.41
CA ILE A 54 4.96 10.27 -16.06
C ILE A 54 4.78 11.79 -16.10
N PRO A 55 4.95 12.52 -14.98
CA PRO A 55 4.93 13.96 -15.04
C PRO A 55 5.93 14.45 -16.09
N GLU A 56 5.51 15.37 -16.97
CA GLU A 56 6.42 15.96 -17.96
C GLU A 56 7.65 16.50 -17.24
N GLY A 57 8.84 16.01 -17.62
CA GLY A 57 10.13 16.41 -17.05
C GLY A 57 10.84 15.34 -16.20
N LEU A 58 10.24 14.20 -15.88
CA LEU A 58 10.94 13.09 -15.24
C LEU A 58 11.59 12.21 -16.30
N GLN A 59 12.92 12.20 -16.32
CA GLN A 59 13.66 11.31 -17.21
C GLN A 59 13.41 9.85 -16.84
N GLN A 60 13.10 9.02 -17.84
CA GLN A 60 13.10 7.57 -17.72
C GLN A 60 14.47 7.12 -17.22
N GLY A 61 14.55 6.45 -16.06
CA GLY A 61 15.80 5.97 -15.48
C GLY A 61 16.17 6.54 -14.11
N SER A 62 15.38 7.49 -13.59
CA SER A 62 15.64 8.10 -12.28
C SER A 62 15.10 7.28 -11.10
N SER A 63 14.20 6.33 -11.35
CA SER A 63 13.63 5.45 -10.32
C SER A 63 14.34 4.11 -10.30
N TRP A 64 14.61 3.59 -9.13
CA TRP A 64 15.28 2.32 -8.95
C TRP A 64 14.73 1.58 -7.72
N GLN A 65 15.06 0.30 -7.58
CA GLN A 65 14.60 -0.52 -6.47
C GLN A 65 15.65 -1.56 -6.06
N LEU A 66 15.61 -1.93 -4.79
CA LEU A 66 16.27 -3.11 -4.26
C LEU A 66 15.24 -4.23 -4.16
N VAL A 67 15.56 -5.41 -4.69
CA VAL A 67 14.62 -6.54 -4.73
C VAL A 67 15.25 -7.78 -4.11
N ARG A 68 14.54 -8.41 -3.17
CA ARG A 68 14.90 -9.69 -2.57
C ARG A 68 13.65 -10.53 -2.29
N GLY A 69 13.48 -11.61 -3.05
CA GLY A 69 12.29 -12.46 -2.91
C GLY A 69 11.00 -11.66 -3.14
N ASN A 70 10.11 -11.70 -2.17
CA ASN A 70 8.83 -10.98 -2.18
C ASN A 70 8.89 -9.57 -1.55
N THR A 71 10.08 -9.10 -1.19
CA THR A 71 10.28 -7.78 -0.59
C THR A 71 11.06 -6.89 -1.55
N ARG A 72 10.65 -5.63 -1.65
CA ARG A 72 11.32 -4.61 -2.46
C ARG A 72 11.26 -3.25 -1.81
N ILE A 73 12.31 -2.45 -2.02
CA ILE A 73 12.37 -1.04 -1.65
C ILE A 73 12.46 -0.26 -2.94
N ALA A 74 11.48 0.57 -3.25
CA ALA A 74 11.48 1.41 -4.45
C ALA A 74 11.80 2.86 -4.09
N PHE A 75 12.79 3.42 -4.76
CA PHE A 75 13.22 4.80 -4.66
C PHE A 75 12.69 5.58 -5.86
N LEU A 76 11.73 6.42 -5.61
CA LEU A 76 11.01 7.24 -6.59
C LEU A 76 11.36 8.73 -6.37
N PRO A 77 11.04 9.63 -7.29
CA PRO A 77 11.52 11.02 -7.24
C PRO A 77 11.32 11.76 -5.92
N ASN A 78 10.22 11.58 -5.26
CA ASN A 78 9.88 12.25 -3.99
C ASN A 78 9.31 11.27 -2.97
N ARG A 79 9.62 9.98 -3.14
CA ARG A 79 8.96 8.94 -2.36
C ARG A 79 9.83 7.70 -2.25
N VAL A 80 9.79 7.06 -1.09
CA VAL A 80 10.36 5.72 -0.89
C VAL A 80 9.23 4.79 -0.45
N ASP A 81 9.11 3.68 -1.13
CA ASP A 81 8.13 2.64 -0.86
C ASP A 81 8.83 1.35 -0.43
N VAL A 82 8.35 0.73 0.63
CA VAL A 82 8.69 -0.65 1.01
C VAL A 82 7.50 -1.50 0.68
N PHE A 83 7.70 -2.57 -0.10
CA PHE A 83 6.66 -3.51 -0.47
C PHE A 83 6.98 -4.90 0.06
N LYS A 84 5.92 -5.63 0.38
CA LYS A 84 5.97 -7.07 0.55
C LYS A 84 4.77 -7.67 -0.17
N ASP A 85 5.04 -8.54 -1.13
CA ASP A 85 4.02 -9.30 -1.84
C ASP A 85 3.75 -10.58 -1.06
N TRP A 86 2.47 -10.82 -0.74
CA TRP A 86 2.02 -11.96 0.01
C TRP A 86 1.07 -12.79 -0.84
N ILE A 87 0.92 -14.07 -0.46
CA ILE A 87 -0.24 -14.85 -0.84
C ILE A 87 -0.45 -15.86 0.28
N SER A 88 -1.11 -15.40 1.31
CA SER A 88 -1.49 -16.24 2.43
C SER A 88 -2.69 -15.63 3.16
N PRO A 89 -3.41 -16.43 3.95
CA PRO A 89 -4.36 -15.89 4.91
C PRO A 89 -3.71 -14.80 5.76
N ARG A 90 -4.49 -13.83 6.18
CA ARG A 90 -4.01 -12.73 7.01
C ARG A 90 -3.46 -13.23 8.34
N HIS A 91 -2.21 -12.91 8.65
CA HIS A 91 -1.56 -13.20 9.92
C HIS A 91 -1.06 -11.91 10.58
N VAL A 92 -1.64 -11.55 11.72
CA VAL A 92 -1.30 -10.31 12.45
C VAL A 92 0.19 -10.21 12.77
N ASN A 93 0.85 -11.32 13.13
CA ASN A 93 2.28 -11.32 13.42
C ASN A 93 3.12 -10.94 12.19
N GLU A 94 2.78 -11.46 11.03
CA GLU A 94 3.49 -11.16 9.78
C GLU A 94 3.25 -9.71 9.32
N GLU A 95 2.08 -9.15 9.58
CA GLU A 95 1.81 -7.72 9.36
C GLU A 95 2.66 -6.85 10.28
N ASN A 96 2.79 -7.19 11.56
CA ASN A 96 3.67 -6.51 12.51
C ASN A 96 5.14 -6.58 12.10
N ASP A 97 5.61 -7.73 11.61
CA ASP A 97 6.97 -7.90 11.09
C ASP A 97 7.22 -6.98 9.89
N PHE A 98 6.25 -6.87 8.98
CA PHE A 98 6.34 -5.94 7.87
C PHE A 98 6.37 -4.47 8.31
N LEU A 99 5.52 -4.08 9.26
CA LEU A 99 5.51 -2.72 9.81
C LEU A 99 6.81 -2.40 10.53
N SER A 100 7.39 -3.37 11.24
CA SER A 100 8.71 -3.25 11.86
C SER A 100 9.83 -3.08 10.82
N LEU A 101 9.74 -3.80 9.71
CA LEU A 101 10.64 -3.63 8.56
C LEU A 101 10.50 -2.23 7.95
N CYS A 102 9.28 -1.71 7.79
CA CYS A 102 9.05 -0.34 7.34
C CYS A 102 9.71 0.69 8.24
N LYS A 103 9.54 0.58 9.57
CA LYS A 103 10.20 1.47 10.54
C LYS A 103 11.71 1.49 10.35
N THR A 104 12.32 0.30 10.26
CA THR A 104 13.77 0.16 10.11
C THR A 104 14.27 0.79 8.81
N ILE A 105 13.66 0.42 7.69
CA ILE A 105 14.11 0.88 6.36
C ILE A 105 13.85 2.37 6.16
N LEU A 106 12.61 2.80 6.38
CA LEU A 106 12.22 4.18 6.10
C LEU A 106 12.83 5.16 7.10
N GLY A 107 13.01 4.74 8.36
CA GLY A 107 13.76 5.50 9.36
C GLY A 107 15.22 5.70 8.95
N ALA A 108 15.89 4.64 8.51
CA ALA A 108 17.27 4.74 8.03
C ALA A 108 17.40 5.64 6.80
N VAL A 109 16.39 5.67 5.91
CA VAL A 109 16.38 6.62 4.78
C VAL A 109 16.32 8.06 5.28
N LEU A 110 15.42 8.39 6.21
CA LEU A 110 15.33 9.74 6.79
C LEU A 110 16.63 10.19 7.44
N GLU A 111 17.29 9.29 8.18
CA GLU A 111 18.54 9.56 8.86
C GLU A 111 19.71 9.79 7.89
N ARG A 112 19.85 8.94 6.84
CA ARG A 112 20.91 9.04 5.83
C ARG A 112 20.79 10.31 4.99
N GLU A 113 19.57 10.62 4.56
CA GLU A 113 19.30 11.82 3.77
C GLU A 113 19.20 13.08 4.62
N LYS A 114 19.15 12.96 5.96
CA LYS A 114 18.99 14.08 6.91
C LYS A 114 17.78 14.94 6.60
N VAL A 115 16.67 14.28 6.27
CA VAL A 115 15.40 14.91 5.93
C VAL A 115 14.27 14.39 6.82
N MET A 116 13.17 15.12 6.86
CA MET A 116 11.91 14.66 7.45
C MET A 116 10.95 14.29 6.32
N ALA A 117 10.11 13.29 6.53
CA ALA A 117 9.07 12.99 5.57
C ALA A 117 7.92 14.02 5.70
N THR A 118 7.38 14.43 4.57
CA THR A 118 6.22 15.35 4.50
C THR A 118 4.89 14.60 4.57
N ARG A 119 4.90 13.33 4.24
CA ARG A 119 3.75 12.43 4.33
C ARG A 119 4.22 11.01 4.61
N VAL A 120 3.34 10.25 5.25
CA VAL A 120 3.48 8.82 5.49
C VAL A 120 2.24 8.09 5.01
N ALA A 121 2.40 6.83 4.59
CA ALA A 121 1.27 5.99 4.22
C ALA A 121 1.53 4.51 4.54
N TYR A 122 0.44 3.79 4.81
CA TYR A 122 0.38 2.34 4.87
C TYR A 122 -0.78 1.85 4.03
N SER A 123 -0.51 0.93 3.11
CA SER A 123 -1.53 0.47 2.16
C SER A 123 -1.48 -1.06 2.05
N PRO A 124 -2.24 -1.78 2.88
CA PRO A 124 -2.46 -3.21 2.70
C PRO A 124 -3.51 -3.47 1.61
N ALA A 125 -3.30 -4.51 0.84
CA ALA A 125 -4.21 -5.01 -0.17
C ALA A 125 -4.61 -6.44 0.15
N PHE A 126 -5.88 -6.72 0.04
CA PHE A 126 -6.48 -8.02 0.31
C PHE A 126 -7.22 -8.52 -0.93
N ALA A 127 -7.28 -9.84 -1.07
CA ALA A 127 -8.05 -10.48 -2.12
C ALA A 127 -8.88 -11.64 -1.58
N ARG A 128 -9.97 -11.91 -2.24
CA ARG A 128 -10.69 -13.16 -2.15
C ARG A 128 -10.98 -13.68 -3.53
N ASP A 129 -10.53 -14.90 -3.76
CA ASP A 129 -10.79 -15.58 -5.02
C ASP A 129 -12.21 -16.11 -5.06
N LYS A 130 -12.76 -16.15 -6.26
CA LYS A 130 -14.05 -16.75 -6.52
C LYS A 130 -13.96 -18.26 -6.29
N ASP A 131 -14.88 -18.80 -5.49
CA ASP A 131 -15.02 -20.23 -5.23
C ASP A 131 -16.50 -20.66 -5.21
N ALA A 132 -16.78 -21.92 -4.88
CA ALA A 132 -18.13 -22.46 -4.82
C ALA A 132 -19.02 -21.79 -3.74
N THR A 133 -18.41 -21.16 -2.74
CA THR A 133 -19.09 -20.52 -1.59
C THR A 133 -19.13 -19.01 -1.69
N PHE A 134 -18.37 -18.42 -2.60
CA PHE A 134 -18.24 -16.99 -2.78
C PHE A 134 -18.22 -16.63 -4.27
N SER A 135 -19.10 -15.74 -4.64
CA SER A 135 -19.10 -15.12 -5.97
C SER A 135 -19.13 -13.61 -5.85
N GLU A 136 -18.66 -12.95 -6.86
CA GLU A 136 -18.72 -11.48 -6.99
C GLU A 136 -20.17 -10.97 -6.82
N ASP A 137 -21.15 -11.66 -7.37
CA ASP A 137 -22.56 -11.34 -7.21
C ASP A 137 -23.00 -11.26 -5.74
N MET A 138 -22.51 -12.15 -4.88
CA MET A 138 -22.85 -12.16 -3.46
C MET A 138 -22.33 -10.92 -2.74
N LEU A 139 -21.14 -10.44 -3.12
CA LEU A 139 -20.59 -9.21 -2.56
C LEU A 139 -21.43 -8.00 -3.02
N TRP A 140 -21.81 -7.98 -4.28
CA TRP A 140 -22.59 -6.89 -4.84
C TRP A 140 -24.01 -6.84 -4.26
N ASP A 141 -24.64 -7.97 -4.04
CA ASP A 141 -25.96 -8.06 -3.41
C ASP A 141 -25.94 -7.54 -1.96
N VAL A 142 -24.83 -7.73 -1.23
CA VAL A 142 -24.67 -7.24 0.15
C VAL A 142 -24.30 -5.75 0.20
N LEU A 143 -23.47 -5.27 -0.71
CA LEU A 143 -22.89 -3.92 -0.66
C LEU A 143 -23.66 -2.88 -1.47
N LEU A 144 -24.45 -3.30 -2.45
CA LEU A 144 -25.13 -2.44 -3.40
C LEU A 144 -26.60 -2.82 -3.52
N THR A 145 -27.43 -2.22 -2.69
CA THR A 145 -28.89 -2.25 -2.93
C THR A 145 -29.20 -1.48 -4.21
N GLN A 146 -29.61 -2.19 -5.28
CA GLN A 146 -30.05 -1.66 -6.59
C GLN A 146 -28.92 -1.16 -7.52
N THR A 147 -28.20 -2.10 -8.12
CA THR A 147 -27.15 -1.79 -9.13
C THR A 147 -27.49 -2.24 -10.52
N THR A 148 -28.71 -2.71 -10.75
CA THR A 148 -29.13 -3.17 -12.07
C THR A 148 -29.76 -2.05 -12.88
N LEU A 149 -29.41 -1.96 -14.16
CA LEU A 149 -30.13 -1.14 -15.14
C LEU A 149 -31.23 -2.02 -15.76
N GLY A 150 -32.41 -2.03 -15.15
CA GLY A 150 -33.44 -3.03 -15.44
C GLY A 150 -32.95 -4.43 -15.04
N ASP A 151 -32.89 -5.36 -15.99
CA ASP A 151 -32.42 -6.73 -15.76
C ASP A 151 -30.90 -6.91 -16.02
N VAL A 152 -30.18 -5.82 -16.37
CA VAL A 152 -28.77 -5.88 -16.73
C VAL A 152 -27.90 -5.56 -15.50
N LYS A 153 -27.07 -6.51 -15.09
CA LYS A 153 -26.04 -6.30 -14.05
C LYS A 153 -24.84 -5.57 -14.63
N PRO A 154 -24.15 -4.73 -13.85
CA PRO A 154 -22.93 -4.09 -14.30
C PRO A 154 -21.83 -5.15 -14.55
N MET A 155 -21.05 -4.97 -15.62
CA MET A 155 -19.91 -5.84 -15.93
C MET A 155 -18.74 -5.64 -14.96
N GLU A 156 -18.63 -4.44 -14.39
CA GLU A 156 -17.57 -4.06 -13.45
C GLU A 156 -18.13 -3.08 -12.44
N VAL A 157 -17.77 -3.28 -11.18
CA VAL A 157 -18.13 -2.37 -10.10
C VAL A 157 -16.88 -2.01 -9.31
N SER A 158 -16.69 -0.72 -9.07
CA SER A 158 -15.65 -0.20 -8.20
C SER A 158 -16.24 0.80 -7.22
N ILE A 159 -15.96 0.63 -5.94
CA ILE A 159 -16.42 1.55 -4.89
C ILE A 159 -15.22 2.10 -4.14
N ASN A 160 -15.24 3.41 -3.94
CA ASN A 160 -14.24 4.12 -3.17
C ASN A 160 -14.91 4.87 -2.01
N ARG A 161 -14.39 4.69 -0.79
CA ARG A 161 -14.77 5.46 0.39
C ARG A 161 -13.54 6.17 0.91
N ASN A 162 -13.68 7.45 1.28
CA ASN A 162 -12.59 8.23 1.84
C ASN A 162 -13.09 8.98 3.08
N TYR A 163 -12.39 8.79 4.19
CA TYR A 163 -12.68 9.39 5.49
C TYR A 163 -11.51 10.25 5.91
N ARG A 164 -11.78 11.47 6.38
CA ARG A 164 -10.79 12.30 7.07
C ARG A 164 -10.89 12.07 8.56
N VAL A 165 -9.80 11.58 9.14
CA VAL A 165 -9.77 11.14 10.55
C VAL A 165 -8.60 11.80 11.25
N LYS A 166 -8.86 12.38 12.42
CA LYS A 166 -7.81 12.89 13.31
C LYS A 166 -7.28 11.77 14.20
N ARG A 167 -5.98 11.72 14.39
CA ARG A 167 -5.30 10.80 15.31
C ARG A 167 -4.19 11.53 16.07
N ILE A 168 -3.92 11.07 17.28
CA ILE A 168 -2.78 11.55 18.06
C ILE A 168 -1.64 10.54 17.90
N LEU A 169 -0.51 10.99 17.37
CA LEU A 169 0.72 10.20 17.24
C LEU A 169 1.84 10.87 18.02
N ALA A 170 2.43 10.18 18.96
CA ALA A 170 3.51 10.73 19.83
C ALA A 170 3.19 12.12 20.39
N GLY A 171 1.91 12.39 20.75
CA GLY A 171 1.44 13.67 21.27
C GLY A 171 1.09 14.72 20.21
N HIS A 172 1.28 14.45 18.94
CA HIS A 172 0.94 15.35 17.83
C HIS A 172 -0.40 14.98 17.20
N GLU A 173 -1.27 15.98 16.98
CA GLU A 173 -2.50 15.78 16.20
C GLU A 173 -2.17 15.71 14.72
N VAL A 174 -2.50 14.59 14.08
CA VAL A 174 -2.28 14.36 12.65
C VAL A 174 -3.60 14.02 11.99
N MET A 175 -3.89 14.65 10.86
CA MET A 175 -5.04 14.35 10.03
C MET A 175 -4.66 13.30 8.99
N PHE A 176 -5.47 12.26 8.87
CA PHE A 176 -5.31 11.19 7.91
C PHE A 176 -6.48 11.11 6.93
N ASN A 177 -6.18 10.66 5.73
CA ASN A 177 -7.17 10.06 4.85
C ASN A 177 -7.15 8.54 5.09
N PHE A 178 -8.30 7.99 5.45
CA PHE A 178 -8.54 6.56 5.46
C PHE A 178 -9.40 6.24 4.25
N ARG A 179 -8.80 5.60 3.26
CA ARG A 179 -9.47 5.26 2.01
C ARG A 179 -9.60 3.75 1.89
N THR A 180 -10.82 3.31 1.59
CA THR A 180 -11.11 1.94 1.17
C THR A 180 -11.52 1.96 -0.29
N SER A 181 -10.88 1.14 -1.10
CA SER A 181 -11.33 0.86 -2.46
C SER A 181 -11.50 -0.64 -2.63
N PHE A 182 -12.58 -1.04 -3.26
CA PHE A 182 -12.83 -2.42 -3.60
C PHE A 182 -13.49 -2.52 -4.97
N GLY A 183 -13.24 -3.64 -5.62
CA GLY A 183 -13.75 -3.93 -6.96
C GLY A 183 -13.37 -5.35 -7.36
N SER A 184 -13.93 -5.81 -8.48
CA SER A 184 -13.46 -7.04 -9.08
C SER A 184 -12.18 -6.77 -9.88
N ALA A 185 -11.25 -7.72 -9.82
CA ALA A 185 -10.03 -7.66 -10.58
C ALA A 185 -9.49 -9.06 -10.85
N ASN A 186 -8.60 -9.11 -11.83
CA ASN A 186 -7.75 -10.28 -12.02
C ASN A 186 -6.43 -10.05 -11.29
N HIS A 187 -5.93 -11.06 -10.59
CA HIS A 187 -4.60 -10.98 -10.00
C HIS A 187 -3.77 -12.22 -10.35
N THR A 188 -2.46 -12.04 -10.42
CA THR A 188 -1.54 -13.13 -10.73
C THR A 188 -1.12 -13.83 -9.47
N LEU A 189 -1.34 -15.13 -9.40
CA LEU A 189 -0.88 -15.99 -8.33
C LEU A 189 0.64 -16.24 -8.42
N PRO A 190 1.32 -16.71 -7.34
CA PRO A 190 2.76 -16.97 -7.35
C PRO A 190 3.23 -17.96 -8.40
N ASP A 191 2.38 -18.91 -8.77
CA ASP A 191 2.66 -19.90 -9.80
C ASP A 191 2.53 -19.34 -11.22
N GLY A 192 2.18 -18.05 -11.36
CA GLY A 192 1.97 -17.36 -12.63
C GLY A 192 0.56 -17.53 -13.21
N THR A 193 -0.32 -18.27 -12.55
CA THR A 193 -1.72 -18.36 -12.99
C THR A 193 -2.46 -17.05 -12.69
N VAL A 194 -3.48 -16.74 -13.49
CA VAL A 194 -4.31 -15.55 -13.31
C VAL A 194 -5.64 -15.96 -12.70
N ALA A 195 -5.87 -15.57 -11.45
CA ALA A 195 -7.18 -15.66 -10.82
C ALA A 195 -8.08 -14.55 -11.38
N THR A 196 -9.21 -14.94 -11.95
CA THR A 196 -10.18 -14.02 -12.58
C THR A 196 -11.41 -13.84 -11.71
N GLY A 197 -11.94 -12.62 -11.69
CA GLY A 197 -13.15 -12.30 -10.92
C GLY A 197 -12.94 -12.32 -9.41
N SER A 198 -11.69 -12.14 -8.96
CA SER A 198 -11.36 -11.98 -7.55
C SER A 198 -11.84 -10.62 -7.06
N VAL A 199 -12.26 -10.55 -5.80
CA VAL A 199 -12.52 -9.27 -5.14
C VAL A 199 -11.23 -8.77 -4.54
N LEU A 200 -10.82 -7.55 -4.93
CA LEU A 200 -9.71 -6.83 -4.33
C LEU A 200 -10.23 -5.73 -3.40
N VAL A 201 -9.67 -5.69 -2.20
CA VAL A 201 -9.93 -4.64 -1.21
C VAL A 201 -8.60 -3.98 -0.89
N ASN A 202 -8.50 -2.68 -1.12
CA ASN A 202 -7.31 -1.92 -0.79
C ASN A 202 -7.66 -0.89 0.28
N PHE A 203 -6.85 -0.83 1.32
CA PHE A 203 -6.85 0.27 2.26
C PHE A 203 -5.67 1.18 1.95
N ASP A 204 -5.89 2.49 2.02
CA ASP A 204 -4.84 3.49 1.90
C ASP A 204 -4.97 4.47 3.06
N ILE A 205 -4.09 4.30 4.02
CA ILE A 205 -4.04 5.07 5.26
C ILE A 205 -2.87 6.05 5.09
N ASN A 206 -3.16 7.31 4.85
CA ASN A 206 -2.11 8.30 4.60
C ASN A 206 -2.36 9.63 5.31
N SER A 207 -1.29 10.29 5.76
CA SER A 207 -1.39 11.66 6.27
C SER A 207 -1.75 12.61 5.14
N ILE A 208 -2.57 13.63 5.42
CA ILE A 208 -2.96 14.61 4.39
C ILE A 208 -1.79 15.55 4.06
N GLN A 209 -1.71 15.96 2.80
CA GLN A 209 -0.63 16.83 2.34
C GLN A 209 -0.76 18.25 2.89
N GLU A 210 -1.98 18.74 3.00
CA GLU A 210 -2.30 20.10 3.45
C GLU A 210 -1.93 20.34 4.93
N GLY A 211 -1.66 19.28 5.70
CA GLY A 211 -1.27 19.35 7.11
C GLY A 211 0.13 19.90 7.35
N ASN A 212 0.98 20.00 6.31
CA ASN A 212 2.38 20.43 6.41
C ASN A 212 3.16 19.73 7.53
N TYR A 213 2.88 18.44 7.75
CA TYR A 213 3.53 17.67 8.79
C TYR A 213 4.98 17.39 8.43
N GLN A 214 5.79 17.23 9.49
CA GLN A 214 7.18 16.80 9.36
C GLN A 214 7.36 15.55 10.23
N PHE A 215 7.49 14.42 9.55
CA PHE A 215 7.69 13.13 10.19
C PHE A 215 9.20 12.88 10.33
N ASP A 216 9.71 13.08 11.52
CA ASP A 216 11.00 12.54 11.93
C ASP A 216 10.90 11.03 12.19
N THR A 217 12.00 10.39 12.56
CA THR A 217 12.03 8.94 12.87
C THR A 217 11.07 8.57 14.01
N ASN A 218 10.90 9.46 15.01
CA ASN A 218 10.02 9.18 16.15
C ASN A 218 8.54 9.19 15.74
N LEU A 219 8.11 10.22 15.02
CA LEU A 219 6.73 10.32 14.55
C LEU A 219 6.42 9.27 13.47
N LEU A 220 7.41 8.93 12.62
CA LEU A 220 7.32 7.82 11.67
C LEU A 220 7.09 6.47 12.38
N ASN A 221 7.86 6.19 13.43
CA ASN A 221 7.71 4.97 14.22
C ASN A 221 6.32 4.91 14.87
N ALA A 222 5.86 6.02 15.48
CA ALA A 222 4.53 6.10 16.08
C ALA A 222 3.41 5.85 15.05
N PHE A 223 3.59 6.30 13.81
CA PHE A 223 2.65 5.99 12.72
C PHE A 223 2.60 4.48 12.43
N PHE A 224 3.74 3.83 12.19
CA PHE A 224 3.76 2.41 11.87
C PHE A 224 3.35 1.52 13.04
N ASP A 225 3.60 1.93 14.29
CA ASP A 225 3.10 1.25 15.48
C ASP A 225 1.56 1.28 15.58
N SER A 226 0.93 2.32 15.03
CA SER A 226 -0.52 2.49 15.00
C SER A 226 -1.18 1.95 13.74
N ALA A 227 -0.40 1.70 12.67
CA ALA A 227 -0.92 1.43 11.33
C ALA A 227 -1.75 0.12 11.24
N LEU A 228 -1.37 -0.90 12.02
CA LEU A 228 -2.17 -2.13 12.10
C LEU A 228 -3.55 -1.86 12.68
N GLY A 229 -3.63 -1.13 13.80
CA GLY A 229 -4.91 -0.75 14.41
C GLY A 229 -5.79 0.09 13.48
N PHE A 230 -5.19 0.98 12.68
CA PHE A 230 -5.92 1.74 11.66
C PHE A 230 -6.44 0.84 10.53
N SER A 231 -5.64 -0.15 10.13
CA SER A 231 -6.05 -1.15 9.14
C SER A 231 -7.19 -2.02 9.67
N ASP A 232 -7.12 -2.45 10.94
CA ASP A 232 -8.18 -3.23 11.59
C ASP A 232 -9.48 -2.43 11.70
N GLU A 233 -9.42 -1.15 12.02
CA GLU A 233 -10.59 -0.27 12.05
C GLU A 233 -11.27 -0.24 10.67
N LEU A 234 -10.51 -0.11 9.58
CA LEU A 234 -11.05 -0.14 8.22
C LEU A 234 -11.59 -1.52 7.85
N TYR A 235 -10.88 -2.58 8.22
CA TYR A 235 -11.28 -3.95 7.94
C TYR A 235 -12.62 -4.29 8.62
N ASN A 236 -12.74 -4.01 9.92
CA ASN A 236 -13.96 -4.27 10.68
C ASN A 236 -15.13 -3.43 10.16
N ASN A 237 -14.90 -2.15 9.85
CA ASN A 237 -15.92 -1.32 9.21
C ASN A 237 -16.34 -1.82 7.82
N PHE A 238 -15.43 -2.41 7.07
CA PHE A 238 -15.74 -3.00 5.77
C PHE A 238 -16.53 -4.29 5.90
N MET A 239 -16.16 -5.14 6.86
CA MET A 239 -16.81 -6.43 7.11
C MET A 239 -18.15 -6.30 7.85
N GLY A 240 -18.45 -5.13 8.43
CA GLY A 240 -19.70 -4.88 9.17
C GLY A 240 -19.69 -5.47 10.58
N GLU A 241 -18.50 -5.61 11.19
CA GLU A 241 -18.31 -6.03 12.59
C GLU A 241 -18.26 -4.84 13.54
#